data_98661e3efba764bcab684af95daacb32
#
_entry.id   98661e3efba764bcab684af95daacb32
#
_cell.length_a   1.000
_cell.length_b   1.000
_cell.length_c   1.000
_cell.angle_alpha   90.00
_cell.angle_beta   90.00
_cell.angle_gamma   90.00
#
_symmetry.space_group_name_H-M   'P 1'
#
loop_
_entity.id
_entity.type
_entity.pdbx_description
1 polymer ?
#
loop_
_entity_poly.entity_id
_entity_poly.type
_entity_poly.pdbx_seq_one_letter_code
_entity_poly.pdbx_strand_id
1 'polypeptide(L)'
;MVYKPEPIDTSKVQLNDEILELTERLAENAHEVWAQRRMAEGWRPGPRRDEGKKEHPSLVPYKDLPEEEKEYDRSTALETLKGLLALGYRFEKAPPGGRDTGPGSYQGRPLDKERTTPSQKENDT
;
A
#
# COMPACT_ATOMS: atom_id res chain seq x y z
N MET A 1 20.92 20.69 -10.34
CA MET A 1 20.13 20.68 -9.21
C MET A 1 19.80 19.31 -8.77
N VAL A 2 19.92 19.02 -7.56
CA VAL A 2 19.69 17.69 -7.03
C VAL A 2 18.35 17.62 -6.32
N TYR A 3 17.58 16.61 -6.62
CA TYR A 3 16.31 16.40 -5.97
C TYR A 3 16.55 16.06 -4.51
N LYS A 4 15.87 16.74 -3.61
CA LYS A 4 16.01 16.46 -2.22
C LYS A 4 14.65 16.14 -1.68
N PRO A 5 14.36 14.92 -1.32
CA PRO A 5 13.03 14.54 -0.83
C PRO A 5 12.69 15.26 0.45
N GLU A 6 11.43 15.67 0.53
CA GLU A 6 10.97 16.34 1.73
C GLU A 6 9.64 15.74 2.15
N PRO A 7 9.68 14.59 2.77
CA PRO A 7 8.43 13.95 3.18
C PRO A 7 7.73 14.73 4.26
N ILE A 8 6.45 14.46 4.42
CA ILE A 8 5.69 15.09 5.47
C ILE A 8 6.35 14.74 6.79
N ASP A 9 6.48 15.73 7.67
CA ASP A 9 7.09 15.49 8.96
C ASP A 9 6.12 14.75 9.87
N THR A 10 6.35 13.49 10.09
CA THR A 10 5.49 12.69 10.94
C THR A 10 6.18 12.34 12.25
N SER A 11 7.28 13.01 12.57
CA SER A 11 8.07 12.67 13.73
C SER A 11 7.33 12.77 15.06
N LYS A 12 6.29 13.60 15.13
CA LYS A 12 5.56 13.73 16.36
C LYS A 12 4.25 12.97 16.38
N VAL A 13 3.96 12.23 15.33
CA VAL A 13 2.72 11.49 15.28
C VAL A 13 2.92 10.14 15.95
N GLN A 14 1.96 9.78 16.78
CA GLN A 14 2.01 8.48 17.41
C GLN A 14 0.75 7.72 17.07
N LEU A 15 0.87 6.45 16.81
CA LEU A 15 -0.27 5.62 16.49
C LEU A 15 -0.51 4.66 17.64
N ASN A 16 -1.76 4.35 17.91
CA ASN A 16 -2.04 3.40 18.97
C ASN A 16 -1.81 1.99 18.44
N ASP A 17 -1.82 1.03 19.35
CA ASP A 17 -1.50 -0.34 18.98
C ASP A 17 -2.42 -0.94 17.95
N GLU A 18 -3.67 -0.59 18.02
CA GLU A 18 -4.62 -1.12 17.07
C GLU A 18 -4.30 -0.67 15.66
N ILE A 19 -3.91 0.58 15.51
CA ILE A 19 -3.57 1.09 14.21
C ILE A 19 -2.23 0.50 13.75
N LEU A 20 -1.31 0.30 14.69
CA LEU A 20 -0.05 -0.30 14.31
C LEU A 20 -0.24 -1.71 13.77
N GLU A 21 -1.21 -2.43 14.29
CA GLU A 21 -1.47 -3.76 13.79
C GLU A 21 -1.95 -3.74 12.36
N LEU A 22 -2.58 -2.66 11.95
CA LEU A 22 -3.05 -2.57 10.59
C LEU A 22 -1.90 -2.44 9.62
N THR A 23 -0.75 -2.00 10.11
CA THR A 23 0.39 -1.79 9.24
C THR A 23 0.77 -3.06 8.50
N GLU A 24 0.75 -4.17 9.23
CA GLU A 24 1.13 -5.43 8.61
C GLU A 24 0.12 -5.85 7.55
N ARG A 25 -1.16 -5.68 7.85
CA ARG A 25 -2.17 -6.04 6.87
C ARG A 25 -2.14 -5.13 5.66
N LEU A 26 -1.85 -3.86 5.88
CA LEU A 26 -1.78 -2.94 4.76
C LEU A 26 -0.53 -3.20 3.92
N ALA A 27 0.55 -3.60 4.57
CA ALA A 27 1.77 -3.93 3.84
C ALA A 27 1.52 -5.15 2.96
N GLU A 28 0.84 -6.13 3.51
CA GLU A 28 0.53 -7.31 2.74
C GLU A 28 -0.39 -6.96 1.58
N ASN A 29 -1.38 -6.12 1.85
CA ASN A 29 -2.29 -5.73 0.80
C ASN A 29 -1.58 -4.96 -0.31
N ALA A 30 -0.64 -4.11 0.05
CA ALA A 30 0.09 -3.35 -0.94
C ALA A 30 0.88 -4.29 -1.85
N HIS A 31 1.45 -5.33 -1.26
CA HIS A 31 2.18 -6.29 -2.04
C HIS A 31 1.25 -7.05 -2.97
N GLU A 32 0.07 -7.43 -2.46
CA GLU A 32 -0.87 -8.17 -3.28
C GLU A 32 -1.38 -7.33 -4.45
N VAL A 33 -1.62 -6.06 -4.22
CA VAL A 33 -2.07 -5.18 -5.27
C VAL A 33 -0.97 -5.02 -6.32
N TRP A 34 0.26 -4.87 -5.87
CA TRP A 34 1.39 -4.74 -6.78
C TRP A 34 1.53 -6.01 -7.62
N ALA A 35 1.46 -7.16 -6.96
CA ALA A 35 1.63 -8.43 -7.66
C ALA A 35 0.51 -8.65 -8.67
N GLN A 36 -0.71 -8.32 -8.29
CA GLN A 36 -1.82 -8.49 -9.16
C GLN A 36 -1.65 -7.64 -10.41
N ARG A 37 -1.22 -6.42 -10.24
CA ARG A 37 -1.01 -5.54 -11.37
C ARG A 37 0.12 -6.05 -12.27
N ARG A 38 1.21 -6.52 -11.67
CA ARG A 38 2.31 -7.03 -12.46
C ARG A 38 1.89 -8.26 -13.26
N MET A 39 1.16 -9.15 -12.64
CA MET A 39 0.73 -10.34 -13.35
C MET A 39 -0.24 -10.01 -14.46
N ALA A 40 -1.06 -8.99 -14.26
CA ALA A 40 -1.97 -8.57 -15.32
C ALA A 40 -1.20 -8.01 -16.51
N GLU A 41 0.01 -7.53 -16.27
CA GLU A 41 0.84 -7.01 -17.35
C GLU A 41 1.72 -8.09 -17.95
N GLY A 42 1.56 -9.33 -17.54
CA GLY A 42 2.32 -10.42 -18.12
C GLY A 42 3.54 -10.85 -17.36
N TRP A 43 3.77 -10.25 -16.17
CA TRP A 43 4.94 -10.65 -15.40
C TRP A 43 4.68 -11.97 -14.69
N ARG A 44 5.72 -12.70 -14.42
CA ARG A 44 5.60 -13.96 -13.73
C ARG A 44 6.80 -14.17 -12.82
N PRO A 45 6.72 -15.11 -11.90
CA PRO A 45 7.82 -15.34 -10.98
C PRO A 45 9.06 -15.80 -11.73
N GLY A 46 10.21 -15.39 -11.25
CA GLY A 46 11.47 -15.79 -11.84
C GLY A 46 12.58 -15.58 -10.84
N PRO A 47 13.76 -16.12 -11.11
CA PRO A 47 14.86 -16.07 -10.15
C PRO A 47 15.43 -14.69 -9.96
N ARG A 48 15.22 -13.79 -10.88
CA ARG A 48 15.66 -12.43 -10.68
C ARG A 48 14.89 -11.54 -11.59
N ARG A 49 14.96 -10.27 -11.35
CA ARG A 49 14.22 -9.32 -12.14
C ARG A 49 14.76 -9.28 -13.56
N ASP A 50 13.90 -9.49 -14.52
CA ASP A 50 14.29 -9.51 -15.91
C ASP A 50 13.18 -8.87 -16.72
N GLU A 51 13.40 -7.65 -17.16
CA GLU A 51 12.36 -6.95 -17.86
C GLU A 51 12.08 -7.53 -19.24
N GLY A 52 13.07 -8.09 -19.86
CA GLY A 52 12.86 -8.70 -21.15
C GLY A 52 11.95 -9.91 -21.09
N LYS A 53 12.10 -10.71 -20.04
CA LYS A 53 11.26 -11.87 -19.85
C LYS A 53 10.09 -11.58 -18.97
N LYS A 54 10.04 -10.41 -18.38
CA LYS A 54 9.00 -10.05 -17.42
C LYS A 54 8.95 -11.05 -16.27
N GLU A 55 10.08 -11.26 -15.65
CA GLU A 55 10.17 -12.13 -14.48
C GLU A 55 10.61 -11.34 -13.28
N HIS A 56 10.08 -11.68 -12.14
CA HIS A 56 10.41 -10.95 -10.93
C HIS A 56 10.40 -11.91 -9.73
N PRO A 57 11.43 -11.88 -8.91
CA PRO A 57 11.53 -12.80 -7.79
C PRO A 57 10.58 -12.48 -6.66
N SER A 58 10.03 -11.28 -6.62
CA SER A 58 9.11 -10.92 -5.55
C SER A 58 7.66 -11.24 -5.86
N LEU A 59 7.39 -11.90 -7.00
CA LEU A 59 6.02 -12.30 -7.27
C LEU A 59 5.74 -13.60 -6.53
N VAL A 60 5.70 -13.51 -5.21
CA VAL A 60 5.44 -14.63 -4.33
C VAL A 60 4.54 -14.11 -3.23
N PRO A 61 3.93 -14.98 -2.42
CA PRO A 61 3.10 -14.49 -1.34
C PRO A 61 3.89 -13.60 -0.40
N TYR A 62 3.22 -12.63 0.18
CA TYR A 62 3.89 -11.68 1.05
C TYR A 62 4.71 -12.39 2.13
N LYS A 63 4.17 -13.43 2.73
CA LYS A 63 4.87 -14.11 3.80
C LYS A 63 6.19 -14.70 3.36
N ASP A 64 6.36 -14.93 2.08
CA ASP A 64 7.61 -15.51 1.59
C ASP A 64 8.63 -14.47 1.13
N LEU A 65 8.31 -13.21 1.25
CA LEU A 65 9.26 -12.17 0.88
C LEU A 65 10.40 -12.09 1.87
N PRO A 66 11.56 -11.63 1.44
CA PRO A 66 12.63 -11.35 2.40
C PRO A 66 12.17 -10.29 3.38
N GLU A 67 12.66 -10.38 4.59
CA GLU A 67 12.26 -9.45 5.62
C GLU A 67 12.50 -8.00 5.23
N GLU A 68 13.56 -7.74 4.52
CA GLU A 68 13.87 -6.43 4.08
C GLU A 68 12.79 -5.86 3.16
N GLU A 69 12.21 -6.68 2.31
CA GLU A 69 11.16 -6.21 1.45
C GLU A 69 9.86 -6.00 2.19
N LYS A 70 9.58 -6.88 3.18
CA LYS A 70 8.40 -6.69 3.99
C LYS A 70 8.52 -5.40 4.77
N GLU A 71 9.71 -5.11 5.25
CA GLU A 71 9.93 -3.92 6.03
C GLU A 71 9.71 -2.66 5.20
N TYR A 72 10.09 -2.71 3.95
CA TYR A 72 9.88 -1.58 3.08
C TYR A 72 8.37 -1.32 2.93
N ASP A 73 7.59 -2.38 2.73
CA ASP A 73 6.16 -2.22 2.59
C ASP A 73 5.53 -1.74 3.90
N ARG A 74 6.03 -2.23 5.03
CA ARG A 74 5.52 -1.80 6.31
C ARG A 74 5.80 -0.33 6.54
N SER A 75 6.99 0.09 6.20
CA SER A 75 7.39 1.45 6.41
C SER A 75 6.53 2.40 5.58
N THR A 76 6.25 2.02 4.35
CA THR A 76 5.41 2.83 3.48
C THR A 76 3.99 2.93 4.04
N ALA A 77 3.44 1.81 4.49
CA ALA A 77 2.10 1.82 5.06
C ALA A 77 2.05 2.67 6.32
N LEU A 78 3.06 2.52 7.16
CA LEU A 78 3.10 3.25 8.40
C LEU A 78 3.19 4.75 8.14
N GLU A 79 4.05 5.17 7.24
CA GLU A 79 4.19 6.58 6.96
C GLU A 79 2.94 7.16 6.31
N THR A 80 2.21 6.37 5.56
CA THR A 80 0.98 6.84 4.99
C THR A 80 -0.05 7.12 6.10
N LEU A 81 -0.16 6.20 7.06
CA LEU A 81 -1.08 6.41 8.16
C LEU A 81 -0.68 7.62 8.99
N LYS A 82 0.61 7.74 9.28
CA LYS A 82 1.06 8.88 10.03
C LYS A 82 0.87 10.17 9.25
N GLY A 83 1.06 10.11 7.93
CA GLY A 83 0.87 11.29 7.11
C GLY A 83 -0.54 11.80 7.16
N LEU A 84 -1.53 10.89 7.19
CA LEU A 84 -2.91 11.31 7.28
C LEU A 84 -3.15 12.07 8.57
N LEU A 85 -2.60 11.58 9.67
CA LEU A 85 -2.76 12.27 10.93
C LEU A 85 -2.03 13.60 10.94
N ALA A 86 -0.85 13.65 10.35
CA ALA A 86 -0.08 14.89 10.31
C ALA A 86 -0.81 15.95 9.51
N LEU A 87 -1.59 15.54 8.53
CA LEU A 87 -2.33 16.47 7.72
C LEU A 87 -3.67 16.87 8.32
N GLY A 88 -3.95 16.41 9.52
CA GLY A 88 -5.15 16.84 10.22
C GLY A 88 -6.33 15.90 10.12
N TYR A 89 -6.15 14.74 9.55
CA TYR A 89 -7.25 13.79 9.45
C TYR A 89 -7.21 12.81 10.59
N ARG A 90 -8.33 12.19 10.87
CA ARG A 90 -8.40 11.18 11.88
C ARG A 90 -9.08 9.98 11.30
N PHE A 91 -8.84 8.81 11.81
CA PHE A 91 -9.56 7.63 11.38
C PHE A 91 -9.81 6.79 12.60
N GLU A 92 -10.89 6.06 12.59
CA GLU A 92 -11.24 5.21 13.70
C GLU A 92 -11.96 4.02 13.17
N LYS A 93 -11.88 2.94 13.91
CA LYS A 93 -12.47 1.70 13.49
C LYS A 93 -13.97 1.77 13.57
N ALA A 94 -14.64 1.25 12.55
CA ALA A 94 -16.09 1.24 12.57
C ALA A 94 -16.58 0.27 13.63
N PRO A 95 -17.79 0.44 14.10
CA PRO A 95 -18.33 -0.46 15.12
C PRO A 95 -18.43 -1.87 14.59
N PRO A 96 -18.24 -2.85 15.42
CA PRO A 96 -18.30 -4.22 14.97
C PRO A 96 -19.64 -4.57 14.39
N GLY A 97 -19.62 -5.29 13.34
CA GLY A 97 -20.82 -5.73 12.72
C GLY A 97 -21.54 -4.70 11.98
N GLY A 98 -21.13 -3.52 12.07
CA GLY A 98 -21.89 -2.52 11.44
C GLY A 98 -21.32 -2.28 10.13
N ARG A 99 -22.11 -1.99 9.22
CA ARG A 99 -21.66 -1.64 8.10
C ARG A 99 -21.91 -0.28 8.02
N ASP A 100 -21.13 0.53 7.56
CA ASP A 100 -21.36 1.87 7.45
C ASP A 100 -22.34 2.14 6.41
N THR A 101 -23.52 2.44 6.82
CA THR A 101 -24.53 2.71 5.84
C THR A 101 -24.89 4.15 5.84
N GLY A 102 -24.15 4.99 6.46
CA GLY A 102 -24.51 6.38 6.47
C GLY A 102 -24.24 7.05 5.16
N PRO A 103 -24.59 8.27 5.08
CA PRO A 103 -24.41 8.99 3.85
C PRO A 103 -22.96 9.03 3.41
N GLY A 104 -22.07 8.97 4.26
CA GLY A 104 -20.73 9.00 3.86
C GLY A 104 -20.20 7.65 3.49
N SER A 105 -21.00 6.70 3.58
CA SER A 105 -20.60 5.39 3.32
C SER A 105 -20.14 5.25 1.91
N TYR A 106 -18.98 4.80 1.68
CA TYR A 106 -18.52 4.60 0.37
C TYR A 106 -18.83 3.22 -0.03
N GLN A 107 -19.66 3.03 -0.95
CA GLN A 107 -20.05 1.76 -1.35
C GLN A 107 -19.30 1.18 -2.46
N GLY A 108 -18.15 1.50 -2.59
CA GLY A 108 -17.45 0.88 -3.65
C GLY A 108 -17.86 1.28 -4.98
N ARG A 109 -18.27 2.45 -5.16
CA ARG A 109 -18.73 2.84 -6.34
C ARG A 109 -17.69 2.55 -7.27
N PRO A 110 -17.94 2.17 -8.34
CA PRO A 110 -17.02 1.76 -9.33
C PRO A 110 -16.18 2.84 -9.88
N LEU A 111 -16.38 3.96 -9.41
CA LEU A 111 -15.66 4.99 -9.97
C LEU A 111 -14.23 4.73 -9.99
N ASP A 112 -13.80 4.02 -9.12
CA ASP A 112 -12.46 3.83 -9.09
C ASP A 112 -11.91 3.15 -10.22
N LYS A 113 -12.54 2.44 -10.88
CA LYS A 113 -12.04 1.73 -11.86
C LYS A 113 -11.48 2.55 -12.87
N GLU A 114 -12.03 3.43 -13.31
CA GLU A 114 -11.50 4.12 -14.31
C GLU A 114 -10.43 4.94 -13.96
N ARG A 115 -10.43 5.45 -12.89
CA ARG A 115 -9.48 6.30 -12.59
C ARG A 115 -8.31 5.72 -12.26
N THR A 116 -8.21 4.76 -12.07
CA THR A 116 -7.17 4.21 -11.57
C THR A 116 -6.22 4.10 -12.47
N THR A 117 -6.29 4.09 -13.30
CA THR A 117 -5.43 3.86 -14.09
C THR A 117 -4.34 4.42 -14.08
N PRO A 118 -4.09 4.87 -14.35
CA PRO A 118 -2.96 5.16 -14.66
C PRO A 118 -1.99 5.38 -13.81
N SER A 119 -1.98 5.83 -13.59
CA SER A 119 -1.18 6.12 -12.91
C SER A 119 -0.35 5.55 -12.24
N GLN A 120 -0.40 5.38 -11.69
CA GLN A 120 0.32 4.85 -10.86
C GLN A 120 1.24 4.16 -11.25
N LYS A 121 1.50 4.02 -11.69
CA LYS A 121 2.31 3.36 -11.96
C LYS A 121 3.39 3.68 -11.76
N GLU A 122 3.69 4.10 -11.60
CA GLU A 122 4.69 4.34 -11.53
C GLU A 122 5.41 3.96 -10.73
N ASN A 123 5.42 3.84 -10.15
CA ASN A 123 6.14 3.59 -9.33
C ASN A 123 6.65 2.51 -8.98
N ASP A 124 6.35 2.02 -8.85
CA ASP A 124 6.68 0.93 -8.38
C ASP A 124 7.83 0.57 -8.89
N THR A 125 8.36 0.52 -8.87
CA THR A 125 9.40 0.15 -9.28
C THR A 125 10.10 -0.39 -8.98
#